data_15889aa26c2db794da90525931d8aeef
#
_entry.id   15889aa26c2db794da90525931d8aeef
#
_cell.length_a   1.000
_cell.length_b   1.000
_cell.length_c   1.000
_cell.angle_alpha   90.00
_cell.angle_beta   90.00
_cell.angle_gamma   90.00
#
_symmetry.space_group_name_H-M   'P 1'
#
loop_
_entity.id
_entity.type
_entity.pdbx_description
1 polymer ?
#
loop_
_entity_poly.entity_id
_entity_poly.type
_entity_poly.pdbx_seq_one_letter_code
_entity_poly.pdbx_strand_id
1 'polypeptide(L)'
;MAVKDSDGISAPRPGEWDGRVLSAGYVADYKPFNFVDGEGVRCSLYVSGCPFKCPGCYNAAAQSFRYGKPYTPELEERIMDDLAQPYVAGLSLVGGEPMLSAPILLPLVRRVRERFGDAKDIWIWSGYTYEQLLAEQADKRELLEACDVLVDGPFIKRLYHHDLAFRGSSNQRIIDLRLSRDDAGQLLPEPALWSSGRRDTESSVEFVQPAAPRS
;
A
#
# COMPACT_ATOMS: atom_id res chain seq x y z
N MET A 1 -3.50 -23.41 13.60
CA MET A 1 -2.10 -23.13 13.15
C MET A 1 -2.17 -22.91 11.65
N ALA A 2 -1.71 -21.74 11.18
CA ALA A 2 -1.63 -21.49 9.75
C ALA A 2 -0.74 -22.53 9.07
N VAL A 3 -1.20 -23.07 7.96
CA VAL A 3 -0.46 -24.07 7.17
C VAL A 3 0.63 -23.32 6.41
N LYS A 4 1.87 -23.77 6.52
CA LYS A 4 2.97 -23.24 5.70
C LYS A 4 2.94 -23.93 4.34
N ASP A 5 3.08 -23.11 3.29
CA ASP A 5 3.27 -23.61 1.93
C ASP A 5 4.69 -24.17 1.70
N SER A 6 4.97 -24.60 0.46
CA SER A 6 6.28 -25.14 0.05
C SER A 6 7.42 -24.12 0.17
N ASP A 7 7.14 -22.83 0.20
CA ASP A 7 8.10 -21.74 0.38
C ASP A 7 8.27 -21.34 1.86
N GLY A 8 7.61 -22.05 2.78
CA GLY A 8 7.66 -21.83 4.23
C GLY A 8 6.87 -20.62 4.71
N ILE A 9 5.98 -20.11 3.88
CA ILE A 9 5.15 -18.92 4.13
C ILE A 9 3.83 -19.37 4.76
N SER A 10 3.36 -18.63 5.77
CA SER A 10 2.06 -18.87 6.38
C SER A 10 0.96 -18.28 5.50
N ALA A 11 0.01 -19.08 5.04
CA ALA A 11 -1.17 -18.62 4.30
C ALA A 11 -2.40 -18.74 5.23
N PRO A 12 -3.12 -17.63 5.51
CA PRO A 12 -4.31 -17.67 6.33
C PRO A 12 -5.52 -18.15 5.52
N ARG A 13 -6.49 -18.78 6.21
CA ARG A 13 -7.84 -18.90 5.70
C ARG A 13 -8.58 -17.56 5.87
N PRO A 14 -9.65 -17.31 5.09
CA PRO A 14 -10.46 -16.12 5.28
C PRO A 14 -10.90 -15.96 6.75
N GLY A 15 -10.66 -14.79 7.33
CA GLY A 15 -10.98 -14.47 8.72
C GLY A 15 -10.09 -15.10 9.81
N GLU A 16 -9.08 -15.89 9.46
CA GLU A 16 -8.19 -16.51 10.46
C GLU A 16 -7.34 -15.46 11.19
N TRP A 17 -6.93 -14.41 10.50
CA TRP A 17 -6.16 -13.32 11.08
C TRP A 17 -7.02 -12.07 11.24
N ASP A 18 -7.34 -11.74 12.49
CA ASP A 18 -8.13 -10.55 12.84
C ASP A 18 -7.19 -9.42 13.30
N GLY A 19 -7.16 -8.32 12.55
CA GLY A 19 -6.35 -7.14 12.84
C GLY A 19 -6.69 -6.49 14.18
N ARG A 20 -7.95 -6.56 14.62
CA ARG A 20 -8.41 -6.03 15.90
C ARG A 20 -7.82 -6.78 17.11
N VAL A 21 -7.43 -8.04 16.90
CA VAL A 21 -6.81 -8.89 17.91
C VAL A 21 -5.29 -8.85 17.82
N LEU A 22 -4.76 -8.89 16.60
CA LEU A 22 -3.31 -9.05 16.36
C LEU A 22 -2.58 -7.70 16.37
N SER A 23 -3.17 -6.65 15.83
CA SER A 23 -2.51 -5.35 15.75
C SER A 23 -2.33 -4.73 17.12
N ALA A 24 -1.12 -4.26 17.39
CA ALA A 24 -0.81 -3.47 18.58
C ALA A 24 -0.86 -1.94 18.31
N GLY A 25 -1.24 -1.53 17.10
CA GLY A 25 -1.26 -0.12 16.69
C GLY A 25 0.13 0.50 16.57
N TYR A 26 1.15 -0.31 16.21
CA TYR A 26 2.53 0.15 16.06
C TYR A 26 2.87 0.38 14.59
N VAL A 27 3.77 1.33 14.36
CA VAL A 27 4.39 1.61 13.06
C VAL A 27 5.90 1.41 13.16
N ALA A 28 6.45 0.72 12.18
CA ALA A 28 7.87 0.44 12.09
C ALA A 28 8.65 1.71 11.69
N ASP A 29 8.12 2.48 10.75
CA ASP A 29 8.75 3.70 10.24
C ASP A 29 7.73 4.57 9.48
N TYR A 30 8.08 5.84 9.29
CA TYR A 30 7.41 6.75 8.35
C TYR A 30 8.48 7.51 7.55
N LYS A 31 8.38 7.44 6.24
CA LYS A 31 9.28 8.13 5.31
C LYS A 31 8.52 9.13 4.48
N PRO A 32 8.65 10.43 4.75
CA PRO A 32 8.15 11.44 3.84
C PRO A 32 9.00 11.46 2.56
N PHE A 33 8.39 11.74 1.42
CA PHE A 33 9.06 12.00 0.15
C PHE A 33 9.94 10.83 -0.35
N ASN A 34 9.41 9.63 -0.27
CA ASN A 34 10.04 8.41 -0.74
C ASN A 34 9.75 8.18 -2.25
N PHE A 35 10.69 7.53 -2.97
CA PHE A 35 10.61 7.28 -4.42
C PHE A 35 10.56 5.79 -4.79
N VAL A 36 10.60 4.89 -3.81
CA VAL A 36 10.72 3.44 -4.05
C VAL A 36 9.44 2.66 -3.78
N ASP A 37 8.47 3.25 -3.09
CA ASP A 37 7.24 2.59 -2.71
C ASP A 37 6.06 3.04 -3.58
N GLY A 38 6.16 2.86 -4.89
CA GLY A 38 5.18 3.25 -5.89
C GLY A 38 5.63 4.40 -6.77
N GLU A 39 4.75 4.82 -7.68
CA GLU A 39 5.04 5.84 -8.68
C GLU A 39 5.02 7.25 -8.09
N GLY A 40 5.98 8.09 -8.49
CA GLY A 40 6.13 9.47 -8.03
C GLY A 40 6.74 9.61 -6.64
N VAL A 41 6.67 10.83 -6.09
CA VAL A 41 7.10 11.13 -4.71
C VAL A 41 5.98 10.74 -3.76
N ARG A 42 6.26 9.94 -2.74
CA ARG A 42 5.22 9.37 -1.88
C ARG A 42 5.54 9.53 -0.39
N CYS A 43 4.49 9.62 0.41
CA CYS A 43 4.57 9.43 1.85
C CYS A 43 4.39 7.95 2.15
N SER A 44 5.40 7.29 2.73
CA SER A 44 5.37 5.85 2.98
C SER A 44 5.25 5.57 4.47
N LEU A 45 4.14 4.95 4.88
CA LEU A 45 3.87 4.49 6.24
C LEU A 45 4.11 2.99 6.35
N TYR A 46 5.11 2.60 7.14
CA TYR A 46 5.46 1.21 7.39
C TYR A 46 4.82 0.75 8.69
N VAL A 47 3.77 -0.07 8.61
CA VAL A 47 3.11 -0.65 9.79
C VAL A 47 3.90 -1.82 10.36
N SER A 48 3.59 -2.21 11.60
CA SER A 48 4.21 -3.33 12.30
C SER A 48 3.24 -4.48 12.48
N GLY A 49 3.78 -5.70 12.36
CA GLY A 49 3.06 -6.96 12.51
C GLY A 49 2.77 -7.63 11.17
N CYS A 50 3.36 -8.82 10.98
CA CYS A 50 3.12 -9.65 9.80
C CYS A 50 3.29 -11.13 10.14
N PRO A 51 2.23 -11.92 10.13
CA PRO A 51 2.30 -13.35 10.43
C PRO A 51 2.71 -14.22 9.24
N PHE A 52 2.81 -13.68 8.01
CA PHE A 52 3.28 -14.40 6.83
C PHE A 52 4.69 -14.97 7.00
N LYS A 53 5.59 -14.23 7.64
CA LYS A 53 6.97 -14.64 7.94
C LYS A 53 7.74 -15.11 6.71
N CYS A 54 7.59 -14.43 5.58
CA CYS A 54 8.28 -14.75 4.33
C CYS A 54 9.81 -14.86 4.56
N PRO A 55 10.44 -15.98 4.17
CA PRO A 55 11.90 -16.11 4.25
C PRO A 55 12.62 -15.06 3.39
N GLY A 56 13.53 -14.30 4.02
CA GLY A 56 14.26 -13.21 3.35
C GLY A 56 13.47 -11.93 3.16
N CYS A 57 12.35 -11.76 3.87
CA CYS A 57 11.56 -10.53 3.87
C CYS A 57 12.45 -9.30 4.11
N TYR A 58 12.31 -8.27 3.27
CA TYR A 58 13.07 -7.03 3.41
C TYR A 58 12.77 -6.30 4.72
N ASN A 59 11.51 -6.36 5.19
CA ASN A 59 11.04 -5.76 6.43
C ASN A 59 10.94 -6.78 7.58
N ALA A 60 11.94 -7.66 7.75
CA ALA A 60 11.90 -8.74 8.74
C ALA A 60 11.64 -8.23 10.17
N ALA A 61 12.18 -7.08 10.55
CA ALA A 61 11.94 -6.47 11.88
C ALA A 61 10.47 -6.07 12.08
N ALA A 62 9.82 -5.57 11.02
CA ALA A 62 8.42 -5.16 11.04
C ALA A 62 7.44 -6.35 11.12
N GLN A 63 7.90 -7.61 11.05
CA GLN A 63 7.06 -8.78 11.32
C GLN A 63 6.57 -8.84 12.77
N SER A 64 7.32 -8.23 13.73
CA SER A 64 6.86 -8.09 15.10
C SER A 64 5.77 -7.04 15.22
N PHE A 65 4.64 -7.37 15.86
CA PHE A 65 3.52 -6.44 16.07
C PHE A 65 3.83 -5.26 17.01
N ARG A 66 4.95 -5.28 17.69
CA ARG A 66 5.41 -4.22 18.62
C ARG A 66 6.75 -3.62 18.21
N TYR A 67 7.15 -3.78 16.97
CA TYR A 67 8.35 -3.13 16.45
C TYR A 67 8.07 -1.66 16.15
N GLY A 68 9.04 -0.78 16.40
CA GLY A 68 8.93 0.65 16.14
C GLY A 68 8.21 1.41 17.25
N LYS A 69 7.22 2.24 16.91
CA LYS A 69 6.54 3.15 17.84
C LYS A 69 5.02 3.04 17.69
N PRO A 70 4.25 3.37 18.74
CA PRO A 70 2.79 3.50 18.59
C PRO A 70 2.43 4.52 17.51
N TYR A 71 1.37 4.25 16.74
CA TYR A 71 0.75 5.24 15.86
C TYR A 71 0.07 6.31 16.71
N THR A 72 0.35 7.57 16.44
CA THR A 72 -0.15 8.68 17.26
C THR A 72 -0.85 9.73 16.40
N PRO A 73 -1.73 10.58 16.98
CA PRO A 73 -2.35 11.69 16.28
C PRO A 73 -1.32 12.67 15.67
N GLU A 74 -0.20 12.90 16.35
CA GLU A 74 0.87 13.79 15.87
C GLU A 74 1.55 13.23 14.61
N LEU A 75 1.71 11.90 14.54
CA LEU A 75 2.22 11.26 13.32
C LEU A 75 1.20 11.38 12.19
N GLU A 76 -0.08 11.21 12.48
CA GLU A 76 -1.16 11.36 11.49
C GLU A 76 -1.19 12.79 10.94
N GLU A 77 -1.15 13.82 11.79
CA GLU A 77 -1.09 15.22 11.34
C GLU A 77 0.13 15.45 10.43
N ARG A 78 1.30 14.95 10.82
CA ARG A 78 2.51 15.03 10.00
C ARG A 78 2.33 14.38 8.63
N ILE A 79 1.72 13.19 8.57
CA ILE A 79 1.42 12.52 7.30
C ILE A 79 0.52 13.40 6.43
N MET A 80 -0.52 13.99 7.01
CA MET A 80 -1.46 14.85 6.31
C MET A 80 -0.82 16.13 5.77
N ASP A 81 0.12 16.73 6.52
CA ASP A 81 0.86 17.93 6.10
C ASP A 81 1.88 17.62 5.00
N ASP A 82 2.58 16.48 5.10
CA ASP A 82 3.51 16.02 4.06
C ASP A 82 2.77 15.67 2.77
N LEU A 83 1.59 15.03 2.85
CA LEU A 83 0.72 14.75 1.70
C LEU A 83 0.20 16.02 1.01
N ALA A 84 0.02 17.11 1.74
CA ALA A 84 -0.45 18.38 1.19
C ALA A 84 0.56 19.03 0.22
N GLN A 85 1.82 18.59 0.20
CA GLN A 85 2.82 19.14 -0.72
C GLN A 85 2.42 18.84 -2.18
N PRO A 86 2.49 19.82 -3.09
CA PRO A 86 1.99 19.69 -4.46
C PRO A 86 2.74 18.62 -5.28
N TYR A 87 4.01 18.38 -4.95
CA TYR A 87 4.84 17.38 -5.62
C TYR A 87 4.67 15.94 -5.10
N VAL A 88 3.92 15.74 -4.01
CA VAL A 88 3.65 14.40 -3.46
C VAL A 88 2.49 13.76 -4.22
N ALA A 89 2.73 12.61 -4.81
CA ALA A 89 1.75 11.86 -5.59
C ALA A 89 0.69 11.18 -4.71
N GLY A 90 1.08 10.69 -3.53
CA GLY A 90 0.14 10.02 -2.64
C GLY A 90 0.77 9.30 -1.46
N LEU A 91 -0.04 8.44 -0.83
CA LEU A 91 0.30 7.64 0.33
C LEU A 91 0.62 6.20 -0.07
N SER A 92 1.66 5.63 0.56
CA SER A 92 1.99 4.20 0.43
C SER A 92 1.90 3.52 1.79
N LEU A 93 1.09 2.48 1.86
CA LEU A 93 0.87 1.65 3.04
C LEU A 93 1.67 0.36 2.89
N VAL A 94 2.75 0.24 3.65
CA VAL A 94 3.77 -0.82 3.54
C VAL A 94 4.18 -1.34 4.92
N GLY A 95 5.26 -2.09 5.00
CA GLY A 95 5.88 -2.50 6.27
C GLY A 95 5.67 -3.95 6.60
N GLY A 96 4.94 -4.24 7.68
CA GLY A 96 4.47 -5.57 8.06
C GLY A 96 3.34 -6.04 7.13
N GLU A 97 2.12 -6.19 7.68
CA GLU A 97 0.91 -6.50 6.90
C GLU A 97 -0.12 -5.39 7.11
N PRO A 98 -0.28 -4.45 6.16
CA PRO A 98 -1.23 -3.34 6.30
C PRO A 98 -2.68 -3.77 6.52
N MET A 99 -3.12 -4.88 5.91
CA MET A 99 -4.49 -5.38 6.09
C MET A 99 -4.80 -5.77 7.54
N LEU A 100 -3.78 -6.13 8.33
CA LEU A 100 -3.93 -6.37 9.77
C LEU A 100 -3.83 -5.09 10.61
N SER A 101 -3.43 -3.98 10.01
CA SER A 101 -3.42 -2.66 10.64
C SER A 101 -4.64 -1.81 10.26
N ALA A 102 -5.69 -2.41 9.68
CA ALA A 102 -6.93 -1.73 9.32
C ALA A 102 -7.50 -0.84 10.44
N PRO A 103 -7.45 -1.22 11.75
CA PRO A 103 -7.95 -0.36 12.82
C PRO A 103 -7.32 1.04 12.89
N ILE A 104 -6.06 1.20 12.49
CA ILE A 104 -5.36 2.49 12.44
C ILE A 104 -5.33 3.09 11.03
N LEU A 105 -5.34 2.25 10.00
CA LEU A 105 -5.21 2.72 8.60
C LEU A 105 -6.53 3.21 8.01
N LEU A 106 -7.68 2.60 8.36
CA LEU A 106 -8.99 3.04 7.85
C LEU A 106 -9.30 4.49 8.22
N PRO A 107 -9.14 4.96 9.47
CA PRO A 107 -9.32 6.38 9.80
C PRO A 107 -8.41 7.30 8.99
N LEU A 108 -7.11 6.95 8.86
CA LEU A 108 -6.15 7.72 8.08
C LEU A 108 -6.56 7.81 6.61
N VAL A 109 -6.89 6.67 5.98
CA VAL A 109 -7.26 6.61 4.56
C VAL A 109 -8.53 7.41 4.28
N ARG A 110 -9.56 7.29 5.13
CA ARG A 110 -10.79 8.11 5.03
C ARG A 110 -10.46 9.59 5.11
N ARG A 111 -9.62 10.00 6.05
CA ARG A 111 -9.18 11.40 6.20
C ARG A 111 -8.41 11.90 4.96
N VAL A 112 -7.56 11.05 4.36
CA VAL A 112 -6.87 11.37 3.10
C VAL A 112 -7.88 11.60 1.98
N ARG A 113 -8.89 10.71 1.83
CA ARG A 113 -9.96 10.87 0.83
C ARG A 113 -10.81 12.11 1.06
N GLU A 114 -11.17 12.40 2.30
CA GLU A 114 -11.95 13.61 2.65
C GLU A 114 -11.19 14.90 2.30
N ARG A 115 -9.88 14.93 2.56
CA ARG A 115 -9.09 16.16 2.35
C ARG A 115 -8.62 16.33 0.91
N PHE A 116 -8.26 15.25 0.22
CA PHE A 116 -7.55 15.31 -1.07
C PHE A 116 -8.32 14.65 -2.22
N GLY A 117 -9.37 13.89 -1.95
CA GLY A 117 -10.11 13.12 -2.97
C GLY A 117 -9.16 12.20 -3.76
N ASP A 118 -9.26 12.27 -5.09
CA ASP A 118 -8.44 11.51 -6.02
C ASP A 118 -7.12 12.20 -6.40
N ALA A 119 -6.88 13.43 -5.89
CA ALA A 119 -5.63 14.15 -6.14
C ALA A 119 -4.40 13.47 -5.50
N LYS A 120 -4.61 12.63 -4.50
CA LYS A 120 -3.59 11.82 -3.83
C LYS A 120 -4.00 10.36 -3.89
N ASP A 121 -3.24 9.55 -4.64
CA ASP A 121 -3.53 8.12 -4.68
C ASP A 121 -2.97 7.37 -3.48
N ILE A 122 -3.55 6.19 -3.23
CA ILE A 122 -3.16 5.32 -2.12
C ILE A 122 -2.75 3.96 -2.67
N TRP A 123 -1.49 3.61 -2.43
CA TRP A 123 -0.93 2.30 -2.72
C TRP A 123 -0.87 1.46 -1.46
N ILE A 124 -1.12 0.17 -1.57
CA ILE A 124 -1.03 -0.78 -0.46
C ILE A 124 -0.32 -2.06 -0.87
N TRP A 125 0.62 -2.53 -0.02
CA TRP A 125 1.31 -3.81 -0.18
C TRP A 125 0.73 -4.83 0.78
N SER A 126 0.45 -6.03 0.30
CA SER A 126 -0.07 -7.10 1.14
C SER A 126 0.54 -8.44 0.79
N GLY A 127 0.72 -9.29 1.79
CA GLY A 127 1.03 -10.71 1.59
C GLY A 127 -0.17 -11.53 1.16
N TYR A 128 -1.38 -11.01 1.32
CA TYR A 128 -2.59 -11.61 0.74
C TYR A 128 -2.60 -11.43 -0.77
N THR A 129 -3.19 -12.38 -1.50
CA THR A 129 -3.57 -12.15 -2.89
C THR A 129 -4.88 -11.37 -2.97
N TYR A 130 -5.15 -10.76 -4.12
CA TYR A 130 -6.39 -10.03 -4.38
C TYR A 130 -7.63 -10.90 -4.12
N GLU A 131 -7.62 -12.14 -4.59
CA GLU A 131 -8.72 -13.10 -4.45
C GLU A 131 -8.95 -13.46 -2.96
N GLN A 132 -7.87 -13.58 -2.19
CA GLN A 132 -7.97 -13.78 -0.74
C GLN A 132 -8.63 -12.57 -0.06
N LEU A 133 -8.24 -11.35 -0.47
CA LEU A 133 -8.81 -10.12 0.10
C LEU A 133 -10.29 -9.95 -0.23
N LEU A 134 -10.74 -10.34 -1.42
CA LEU A 134 -12.17 -10.34 -1.76
C LEU A 134 -13.00 -11.28 -0.87
N ALA A 135 -12.39 -12.36 -0.35
CA ALA A 135 -13.03 -13.32 0.55
C ALA A 135 -12.87 -12.98 2.04
N GLU A 136 -12.13 -11.89 2.37
CA GLU A 136 -11.81 -11.53 3.75
C GLU A 136 -12.94 -10.75 4.45
N GLN A 137 -12.75 -10.50 5.76
CA GLN A 137 -13.68 -9.73 6.60
C GLN A 137 -13.81 -8.28 6.13
N ALA A 138 -14.90 -7.64 6.55
CA ALA A 138 -15.31 -6.32 6.08
C ALA A 138 -14.24 -5.23 6.25
N ASP A 139 -13.47 -5.23 7.34
CA ASP A 139 -12.44 -4.23 7.62
C ASP A 139 -11.29 -4.26 6.59
N LYS A 140 -10.83 -5.46 6.21
CA LYS A 140 -9.80 -5.62 5.17
C LYS A 140 -10.33 -5.25 3.80
N ARG A 141 -11.57 -5.66 3.49
CA ARG A 141 -12.23 -5.31 2.23
C ARG A 141 -12.44 -3.81 2.11
N GLU A 142 -12.91 -3.15 3.17
CA GLU A 142 -13.07 -1.69 3.19
C GLU A 142 -11.74 -0.97 2.98
N LEU A 143 -10.65 -1.45 3.62
CA LEU A 143 -9.32 -0.88 3.40
C LEU A 143 -8.84 -1.08 1.95
N LEU A 144 -9.06 -2.27 1.36
CA LEU A 144 -8.77 -2.54 -0.04
C LEU A 144 -9.55 -1.60 -0.96
N GLU A 145 -10.86 -1.47 -0.73
CA GLU A 145 -11.76 -0.63 -1.51
C GLU A 145 -11.42 0.86 -1.44
N ALA A 146 -10.80 1.30 -0.36
CA ALA A 146 -10.36 2.68 -0.18
C ALA A 146 -9.01 3.00 -0.84
N CYS A 147 -8.29 1.99 -1.37
CA CYS A 147 -7.01 2.15 -2.05
C CYS A 147 -7.17 2.21 -3.58
N ASP A 148 -6.14 2.72 -4.27
CA ASP A 148 -6.09 2.82 -5.74
C ASP A 148 -5.26 1.74 -6.40
N VAL A 149 -4.19 1.30 -5.72
CA VAL A 149 -3.27 0.29 -6.24
C VAL A 149 -2.91 -0.71 -5.13
N LEU A 150 -3.01 -1.99 -5.46
CA LEU A 150 -2.58 -3.09 -4.60
C LEU A 150 -1.34 -3.76 -5.20
N VAL A 151 -0.31 -3.95 -4.39
CA VAL A 151 0.77 -4.89 -4.68
C VAL A 151 0.51 -6.13 -3.83
N ASP A 152 0.08 -7.21 -4.49
CA ASP A 152 -0.46 -8.40 -3.85
C ASP A 152 0.50 -9.59 -3.83
N GLY A 153 0.29 -10.47 -2.86
CA GLY A 153 0.99 -11.73 -2.73
C GLY A 153 2.25 -11.68 -1.87
N PRO A 154 2.60 -12.80 -1.24
CA PRO A 154 3.74 -12.89 -0.35
C PRO A 154 5.06 -12.78 -1.11
N PHE A 155 6.12 -12.29 -0.43
CA PHE A 155 7.46 -12.31 -1.00
C PHE A 155 7.99 -13.74 -1.05
N ILE A 156 8.36 -14.22 -2.25
CA ILE A 156 8.95 -15.54 -2.49
C ILE A 156 10.42 -15.36 -2.89
N LYS A 157 11.34 -15.72 -1.99
CA LYS A 157 12.78 -15.47 -2.17
C LYS A 157 13.34 -16.04 -3.47
N ARG A 158 12.92 -17.25 -3.91
CA ARG A 158 13.40 -17.88 -5.15
C ARG A 158 12.93 -17.16 -6.42
N LEU A 159 11.91 -16.29 -6.30
CA LEU A 159 11.35 -15.48 -7.38
C LEU A 159 11.78 -14.00 -7.28
N TYR A 160 12.71 -13.70 -6.38
CA TYR A 160 13.29 -12.35 -6.26
C TYR A 160 14.00 -11.96 -7.55
N HIS A 161 13.78 -10.72 -7.98
CA HIS A 161 14.49 -10.11 -9.07
C HIS A 161 14.64 -8.60 -8.83
N HIS A 162 15.86 -8.06 -8.99
CA HIS A 162 16.16 -6.67 -8.65
C HIS A 162 15.56 -5.65 -9.64
N ASP A 163 15.21 -6.08 -10.86
CA ASP A 163 14.63 -5.20 -11.89
C ASP A 163 13.10 -5.07 -11.78
N LEU A 164 12.46 -5.71 -10.79
CA LEU A 164 11.04 -5.62 -10.60
C LEU A 164 10.66 -4.27 -9.99
N ALA A 165 9.97 -3.42 -10.74
CA ALA A 165 9.45 -2.17 -10.21
C ALA A 165 8.43 -2.43 -9.09
N PHE A 166 8.60 -1.75 -7.96
CA PHE A 166 7.68 -1.68 -6.80
C PHE A 166 7.29 -3.02 -6.15
N ARG A 167 7.94 -4.14 -6.49
CA ARG A 167 7.67 -5.48 -5.93
C ARG A 167 8.96 -6.27 -5.77
N GLY A 168 9.00 -7.18 -4.80
CA GLY A 168 10.22 -7.91 -4.46
C GLY A 168 10.37 -9.24 -5.20
N SER A 169 9.29 -9.86 -5.69
CA SER A 169 9.32 -11.16 -6.35
C SER A 169 8.29 -11.23 -7.48
N SER A 170 8.57 -12.04 -8.51
CA SER A 170 7.80 -12.06 -9.76
C SER A 170 6.38 -12.62 -9.63
N ASN A 171 6.07 -13.33 -8.55
CA ASN A 171 4.71 -13.77 -8.23
C ASN A 171 3.79 -12.64 -7.77
N GLN A 172 4.35 -11.52 -7.27
CA GLN A 172 3.56 -10.38 -6.85
C GLN A 172 3.01 -9.63 -8.06
N ARG A 173 1.76 -9.19 -7.98
CA ARG A 173 1.10 -8.40 -9.03
C ARG A 173 0.95 -6.97 -8.55
N ILE A 174 0.98 -6.02 -9.48
CA ILE A 174 0.55 -4.64 -9.24
C ILE A 174 -0.81 -4.51 -9.91
N ILE A 175 -1.83 -4.24 -9.12
CA ILE A 175 -3.24 -4.24 -9.51
C ILE A 175 -3.77 -2.82 -9.41
N ASP A 176 -4.37 -2.33 -10.49
CA ASP A 176 -5.09 -1.05 -10.51
C ASP A 176 -6.52 -1.30 -9.99
N LEU A 177 -6.77 -0.93 -8.74
CA LEU A 177 -8.06 -1.16 -8.09
C LEU A 177 -9.17 -0.25 -8.64
N ARG A 178 -8.83 0.89 -9.26
CA ARG A 178 -9.81 1.79 -9.89
C ARG A 178 -10.36 1.18 -11.17
N LEU A 179 -9.49 0.54 -11.96
CA LEU A 179 -9.88 -0.17 -13.18
C LEU A 179 -10.47 -1.57 -12.91
N SER A 180 -10.30 -2.07 -11.69
CA SER A 180 -10.83 -3.35 -11.24
C SER A 180 -12.24 -3.23 -10.67
N ARG A 181 -13.01 -2.20 -11.07
CA ARG A 181 -14.39 -1.96 -10.59
C ARG A 181 -15.38 -2.03 -11.72
N ASP A 182 -16.59 -2.46 -11.38
CA ASP A 182 -17.75 -2.32 -12.25
C ASP A 182 -18.34 -0.90 -12.20
N ASP A 183 -19.39 -0.67 -12.99
CA ASP A 183 -20.11 0.63 -13.05
C ASP A 183 -20.77 1.02 -11.71
N ALA A 184 -20.98 0.07 -10.80
CA ALA A 184 -21.50 0.30 -9.45
C ALA A 184 -20.37 0.57 -8.43
N GLY A 185 -19.09 0.54 -8.86
CA GLY A 185 -17.91 0.74 -8.02
C GLY A 185 -17.49 -0.50 -7.22
N GLN A 186 -18.07 -1.67 -7.50
CA GLN A 186 -17.71 -2.92 -6.81
C GLN A 186 -16.49 -3.57 -7.47
N LEU A 187 -15.59 -4.12 -6.64
CA LEU A 187 -14.40 -4.83 -7.13
C LEU A 187 -14.78 -6.08 -7.91
N LEU A 188 -14.25 -6.20 -9.12
CA LEU A 188 -14.46 -7.33 -10.03
C LEU A 188 -13.64 -8.55 -9.56
N PRO A 189 -14.10 -9.79 -9.83
CA PRO A 189 -13.33 -11.00 -9.53
C PRO A 189 -11.99 -11.08 -10.26
N GLU A 190 -11.92 -10.55 -11.48
CA GLU A 190 -10.70 -10.49 -12.29
C GLU A 190 -10.14 -9.08 -12.26
N PRO A 191 -8.97 -8.84 -11.63
CA PRO A 191 -8.43 -7.51 -11.49
C PRO A 191 -7.70 -7.04 -12.76
N ALA A 192 -7.74 -5.73 -13.01
CA ALA A 192 -6.92 -5.07 -14.00
C ALA A 192 -5.49 -4.90 -13.48
N LEU A 193 -4.49 -5.25 -14.30
CA LEU A 193 -3.10 -5.00 -13.95
C LEU A 193 -2.74 -3.52 -14.17
N TRP A 194 -1.99 -2.99 -13.22
CA TRP A 194 -1.46 -1.63 -13.32
C TRP A 194 -0.41 -1.51 -14.43
N SER A 195 -0.43 -0.40 -15.16
CA SER A 195 0.60 -0.03 -16.13
C SER A 195 1.10 1.39 -15.86
N SER A 196 2.43 1.58 -15.91
CA SER A 196 3.06 2.90 -15.74
C SER A 196 2.61 3.89 -16.83
N GLY A 197 2.52 5.18 -16.50
CA GLY A 197 2.29 6.26 -17.46
C GLY A 197 0.82 6.61 -17.70
N ARG A 198 -0.14 6.15 -16.91
CA ARG A 198 -1.57 6.49 -17.08
C ARG A 198 -2.00 7.86 -16.55
N ARG A 199 -1.15 8.57 -15.79
CA ARG A 199 -1.50 9.91 -15.25
C ARG A 199 -1.24 11.07 -16.21
N ASP A 200 -0.58 10.84 -17.34
CA ASP A 200 -0.11 11.93 -18.22
C ASP A 200 -1.15 12.44 -19.24
N THR A 201 -2.41 12.02 -19.16
CA THR A 201 -3.40 12.38 -20.19
C THR A 201 -4.27 13.60 -19.88
N GLU A 202 -4.16 14.25 -18.70
CA GLU A 202 -5.01 15.43 -18.40
C GLU A 202 -4.32 16.67 -17.82
N SER A 203 -3.01 16.75 -17.69
CA SER A 203 -2.36 18.03 -17.38
C SER A 203 -1.16 18.29 -18.28
N SER A 204 -1.45 18.74 -19.51
CA SER A 204 -0.49 19.51 -20.30
C SER A 204 -0.25 20.84 -19.60
N VAL A 205 0.64 20.85 -18.62
CA VAL A 205 1.25 22.10 -18.16
C VAL A 205 2.18 22.54 -19.29
N GLU A 206 1.74 23.49 -20.12
CA GLU A 206 2.63 24.18 -21.05
C GLU A 206 3.79 24.80 -20.25
N PHE A 207 4.98 24.26 -20.43
CA PHE A 207 6.20 24.91 -20.01
C PHE A 207 6.38 26.19 -20.82
N VAL A 208 5.97 27.31 -20.28
CA VAL A 208 6.32 28.63 -20.83
C VAL A 208 7.83 28.81 -20.58
N GLN A 209 8.61 28.68 -21.64
CA GLN A 209 10.05 29.03 -21.58
C GLN A 209 10.19 30.51 -21.20
N PRO A 210 11.03 30.83 -20.19
CA PRO A 210 11.33 32.20 -19.89
C PRO A 210 12.03 32.86 -21.10
N ALA A 211 11.53 34.05 -21.50
CA ALA A 211 12.09 34.81 -22.59
C ALA A 211 13.58 35.12 -22.33
N ALA A 212 14.42 34.89 -23.34
CA ALA A 212 15.84 35.22 -23.27
C ALA A 212 16.03 36.74 -23.02
N PRO A 213 17.01 37.15 -22.19
CA PRO A 213 17.29 38.56 -21.96
C PRO A 213 17.70 39.24 -23.28
N ARG A 214 17.04 40.33 -23.58
CA ARG A 214 17.42 41.20 -24.73
C ARG A 214 18.76 41.87 -24.43
N SER A 215 19.70 41.68 -25.36
CA SER A 215 21.01 42.36 -25.39
C SER A 215 20.87 43.88 -25.58
#